data_9a883babdd3b91fad85df93b681470eb
#
_entry.id   9a883babdd3b91fad85df93b681470eb
#
_cell.length_a   1.000
_cell.length_b   1.000
_cell.length_c   1.000
_cell.angle_alpha   90.00
_cell.angle_beta   90.00
_cell.angle_gamma   90.00
#
_symmetry.space_group_name_H-M   'P 1'
#
loop_
_entity.id
_entity.type
_entity.pdbx_description
1 polymer ?
#
loop_
_entity_poly.entity_id
_entity_poly.type
_entity_poly.pdbx_seq_one_letter_code
_entity_poly.pdbx_strand_id
1 'polypeptide(L)'
;MLRKTILFLSVGFLLVFTSYFVFNYYASYSEGVRSGELIKFSSKGFIFKTWEGEISQGISGAQIFKFSVLDNQPKVIENLKILQGQYVKVTYIERYRTFPWWGDTNYFITDVAKDKSPFSR
;
A
#
# COMPACT_ATOMS: atom_id res chain seq x y z
N MET A 1 -37.42 27.56 -4.05
CA MET A 1 -37.32 26.29 -4.81
C MET A 1 -35.93 26.02 -5.32
N LEU A 2 -35.30 27.01 -5.90
CA LEU A 2 -33.94 26.80 -6.42
C LEU A 2 -32.94 26.41 -5.33
N ARG A 3 -33.03 27.02 -4.14
CA ARG A 3 -32.16 26.71 -3.02
C ARG A 3 -32.29 25.26 -2.56
N LYS A 4 -33.53 24.75 -2.51
CA LYS A 4 -33.76 23.35 -2.11
C LYS A 4 -33.22 22.37 -3.14
N THR A 5 -33.35 22.70 -4.43
CA THR A 5 -32.83 21.88 -5.50
C THR A 5 -31.30 21.80 -5.45
N ILE A 6 -30.65 22.95 -5.26
CA ILE A 6 -29.18 23.00 -5.14
C ILE A 6 -28.73 22.21 -3.90
N LEU A 7 -29.46 22.34 -2.79
CA LEU A 7 -29.13 21.61 -1.56
C LEU A 7 -29.23 20.09 -1.78
N PHE A 8 -30.31 19.61 -2.39
CA PHE A 8 -30.48 18.19 -2.68
C PHE A 8 -29.39 17.67 -3.61
N LEU A 9 -29.04 18.42 -4.64
CA LEU A 9 -27.97 18.04 -5.57
C LEU A 9 -26.62 17.98 -4.87
N SER A 10 -26.34 18.96 -4.00
CA SER A 10 -25.08 19.00 -3.24
C SER A 10 -24.96 17.83 -2.29
N VAL A 11 -26.02 17.49 -1.57
CA VAL A 11 -26.03 16.35 -0.65
C VAL A 11 -25.86 15.05 -1.41
N GLY A 12 -26.57 14.89 -2.54
CA GLY A 12 -26.45 13.70 -3.38
C GLY A 12 -25.05 13.52 -3.91
N PHE A 13 -24.44 14.60 -4.40
CA PHE A 13 -23.08 14.58 -4.90
C PHE A 13 -22.09 14.19 -3.79
N LEU A 14 -22.28 14.78 -2.61
CA LEU A 14 -21.40 14.48 -1.46
C LEU A 14 -21.50 13.01 -1.06
N LEU A 15 -22.71 12.45 -1.04
CA LEU A 15 -22.92 11.04 -0.70
C LEU A 15 -22.26 10.12 -1.71
N VAL A 16 -22.41 10.39 -3.00
CA VAL A 16 -21.80 9.60 -4.06
C VAL A 16 -20.27 9.68 -3.97
N PHE A 17 -19.75 10.88 -3.78
CA PHE A 17 -18.32 11.12 -3.70
C PHE A 17 -17.71 10.41 -2.49
N THR A 18 -18.37 10.52 -1.32
CA THR A 18 -17.93 9.84 -0.10
C THR A 18 -17.96 8.32 -0.27
N SER A 19 -19.04 7.79 -0.87
CA SER A 19 -19.18 6.36 -1.12
C SER A 19 -18.07 5.85 -2.04
N TYR A 20 -17.71 6.63 -3.06
CA TYR A 20 -16.63 6.29 -3.99
C TYR A 20 -15.29 6.16 -3.25
N PHE A 21 -14.96 7.14 -2.39
CA PHE A 21 -13.72 7.09 -1.62
C PHE A 21 -13.70 5.93 -0.64
N VAL A 22 -14.81 5.69 0.07
CA VAL A 22 -14.91 4.59 1.02
C VAL A 22 -14.74 3.25 0.29
N PHE A 23 -15.38 3.09 -0.85
CA PHE A 23 -15.26 1.89 -1.66
C PHE A 23 -13.81 1.65 -2.07
N ASN A 24 -13.13 2.67 -2.58
CA ASN A 24 -11.74 2.53 -3.01
C ASN A 24 -10.78 2.24 -1.85
N TYR A 25 -11.11 2.76 -0.66
CA TYR A 25 -10.27 2.51 0.52
C TYR A 25 -10.40 1.08 1.03
N TYR A 26 -11.62 0.54 1.07
CA TYR A 26 -11.87 -0.78 1.65
C TYR A 26 -11.88 -1.91 0.63
N ALA A 27 -12.22 -1.63 -0.61
CA ALA A 27 -12.27 -2.67 -1.62
C ALA A 27 -10.85 -3.08 -2.02
N SER A 28 -10.59 -4.38 -2.00
CA SER A 28 -9.34 -4.93 -2.49
C SER A 28 -9.62 -5.80 -3.69
N TYR A 29 -8.75 -5.70 -4.70
CA TYR A 29 -8.82 -6.53 -5.89
C TYR A 29 -8.31 -7.93 -5.59
N SER A 30 -7.21 -8.02 -4.86
CA SER A 30 -6.64 -9.31 -4.50
C SER A 30 -5.86 -9.19 -3.20
N GLU A 31 -5.61 -10.34 -2.60
CA GLU A 31 -4.72 -10.47 -1.44
C GLU A 31 -3.69 -11.53 -1.77
N GLY A 32 -2.50 -11.40 -1.21
CA GLY A 32 -1.47 -12.37 -1.46
C GLY A 32 -0.31 -12.23 -0.51
N VAL A 33 0.66 -13.11 -0.69
CA VAL A 33 1.88 -13.17 0.10
C VAL A 33 3.04 -13.24 -0.87
N ARG A 34 4.08 -12.45 -0.61
CA ARG A 34 5.32 -12.49 -1.38
C ARG A 34 6.51 -12.54 -0.45
N SER A 35 7.52 -13.29 -0.85
CA SER A 35 8.77 -13.41 -0.12
C SER A 35 9.91 -12.91 -0.99
N GLY A 36 10.89 -12.29 -0.38
CA GLY A 36 12.05 -11.80 -1.08
C GLY A 36 12.95 -11.01 -0.15
N GLU A 37 14.06 -10.52 -0.70
CA GLU A 37 14.97 -9.67 0.05
C GLU A 37 14.45 -8.23 0.04
N LEU A 38 14.29 -7.65 1.20
CA LEU A 38 13.85 -6.26 1.34
C LEU A 38 15.05 -5.34 1.07
N ILE A 39 15.09 -4.80 -0.14
CA ILE A 39 16.24 -4.01 -0.60
C ILE A 39 16.10 -2.53 -0.32
N LYS A 40 14.86 -2.06 -0.14
CA LYS A 40 14.62 -0.65 0.07
C LYS A 40 13.31 -0.45 0.80
N PHE A 41 13.30 0.49 1.74
CA PHE A 41 12.08 0.96 2.38
C PHE A 41 12.30 2.39 2.87
N SER A 42 11.53 3.34 2.37
CA SER A 42 11.73 4.74 2.70
C SER A 42 10.42 5.53 2.58
N SER A 43 10.41 6.70 3.20
CA SER A 43 9.34 7.67 3.00
C SER A 43 9.68 8.53 1.79
N LYS A 44 8.72 8.74 0.94
CA LYS A 44 8.91 9.37 -0.35
C LYS A 44 7.75 10.32 -0.65
N GLY A 45 8.02 11.38 -1.40
CA GLY A 45 7.02 12.32 -1.86
C GLY A 45 7.36 13.75 -1.49
N PHE A 46 6.82 14.68 -2.29
CA PHE A 46 7.05 16.11 -2.09
C PHE A 46 5.92 16.77 -1.29
N ILE A 47 4.68 16.61 -1.76
CA ILE A 47 3.50 17.17 -1.10
C ILE A 47 2.91 16.15 -0.12
N PHE A 48 2.70 14.93 -0.61
CA PHE A 48 2.20 13.82 0.18
C PHE A 48 3.32 12.81 0.37
N LYS A 49 3.74 12.61 1.61
CA LYS A 49 4.76 11.61 1.92
C LYS A 49 4.11 10.26 2.14
N THR A 50 4.60 9.26 1.42
CA THR A 50 4.12 7.89 1.51
C THR A 50 5.28 6.95 1.76
N TRP A 51 5.00 5.83 2.43
CA TRP A 51 6.00 4.81 2.68
C TRP A 51 6.03 3.85 1.50
N GLU A 52 7.19 3.71 0.89
CA GLU A 52 7.39 2.90 -0.31
C GLU A 52 8.56 1.95 -0.10
N GLY A 53 8.42 0.73 -0.61
CA GLY A 53 9.49 -0.26 -0.50
C GLY A 53 9.60 -1.14 -1.72
N GLU A 54 10.68 -1.88 -1.78
CA GLU A 54 10.97 -2.81 -2.87
C GLU A 54 11.52 -4.11 -2.31
N ILE A 55 11.03 -5.23 -2.84
CA ILE A 55 11.50 -6.56 -2.52
C ILE A 55 12.05 -7.18 -3.78
N SER A 56 13.28 -7.69 -3.70
CA SER A 56 13.90 -8.42 -4.79
C SER A 56 13.51 -9.89 -4.71
N GLN A 57 12.91 -10.37 -5.77
CA GLN A 57 12.54 -11.78 -5.92
C GLN A 57 13.43 -12.42 -6.96
N GLY A 58 13.95 -13.60 -6.66
CA GLY A 58 14.80 -14.32 -7.57
C GLY A 58 16.29 -14.04 -7.38
N ILE A 59 17.11 -14.87 -8.01
CA ILE A 59 18.56 -14.88 -7.82
C ILE A 59 19.23 -13.67 -8.47
N SER A 60 18.78 -13.29 -9.65
CA SER A 60 19.39 -12.22 -10.43
C SER A 60 18.90 -10.82 -10.08
N GLY A 61 17.94 -10.71 -9.16
CA GLY A 61 17.31 -9.43 -8.87
C GLY A 61 16.46 -8.90 -10.02
N ALA A 62 16.14 -9.75 -10.99
CA ALA A 62 15.39 -9.34 -12.18
C ALA A 62 13.93 -9.03 -11.89
N GLN A 63 13.39 -9.55 -10.80
CA GLN A 63 12.01 -9.32 -10.41
C GLN A 63 11.98 -8.47 -9.16
N ILE A 64 11.49 -7.26 -9.31
CA ILE A 64 11.33 -6.32 -8.19
C ILE A 64 9.85 -6.13 -7.96
N PHE A 65 9.42 -6.38 -6.72
CA PHE A 65 8.06 -6.11 -6.27
C PHE A 65 8.04 -4.79 -5.50
N LYS A 66 7.36 -3.81 -6.06
CA LYS A 66 7.21 -2.50 -5.43
C LYS A 66 5.89 -2.45 -4.68
N PHE A 67 5.93 -1.89 -3.48
CA PHE A 67 4.75 -1.82 -2.61
C PHE A 67 4.72 -0.51 -1.85
N SER A 68 3.53 -0.20 -1.33
CA SER A 68 3.31 0.95 -0.46
C SER A 68 2.82 0.49 0.91
N VAL A 69 2.95 1.34 1.90
CA VAL A 69 2.41 1.10 3.24
C VAL A 69 1.65 2.34 3.70
N LEU A 70 0.44 2.13 4.21
CA LEU A 70 -0.36 3.23 4.75
C LEU A 70 0.19 3.71 6.08
N ASP A 71 0.04 5.01 6.36
CA ASP A 71 0.49 5.62 7.62
C ASP A 71 -0.19 5.02 8.85
N ASN A 72 -1.36 4.44 8.69
CA ASN A 72 -2.09 3.81 9.80
C ASN A 72 -1.60 2.41 10.14
N GLN A 73 -0.44 2.01 9.61
CA GLN A 73 0.19 0.71 9.90
C GLN A 73 1.55 0.92 10.56
N PRO A 74 1.61 1.51 11.78
CA PRO A 74 2.90 1.86 12.39
C PRO A 74 3.78 0.66 12.69
N LYS A 75 3.17 -0.48 13.07
CA LYS A 75 3.94 -1.69 13.35
C LYS A 75 4.58 -2.26 12.09
N VAL A 76 3.86 -2.23 10.98
CA VAL A 76 4.39 -2.69 9.69
C VAL A 76 5.55 -1.80 9.26
N ILE A 77 5.38 -0.49 9.38
CA ILE A 77 6.41 0.49 9.02
C ILE A 77 7.68 0.25 9.83
N GLU A 78 7.53 0.09 11.14
CA GLU A 78 8.67 -0.13 12.02
C GLU A 78 9.37 -1.44 11.71
N ASN A 79 8.62 -2.51 11.51
CA ASN A 79 9.19 -3.82 11.18
C ASN A 79 9.93 -3.79 9.84
N LEU A 80 9.39 -3.09 8.85
CA LEU A 80 10.06 -2.96 7.56
C LEU A 80 11.38 -2.18 7.69
N LYS A 81 11.41 -1.16 8.54
CA LYS A 81 12.66 -0.43 8.79
C LYS A 81 13.74 -1.32 9.38
N ILE A 82 13.35 -2.17 10.33
CA ILE A 82 14.28 -3.07 11.00
C ILE A 82 14.76 -4.18 10.06
N LEU A 83 13.90 -4.65 9.19
CA LEU A 83 14.17 -5.82 8.35
C LEU A 83 14.81 -5.48 7.00
N GLN A 84 15.19 -4.22 6.77
CA GLN A 84 15.88 -3.86 5.53
C GLN A 84 17.17 -4.67 5.38
N GLY A 85 17.38 -5.17 4.17
CA GLY A 85 18.54 -6.02 3.86
C GLY A 85 18.34 -7.49 4.20
N GLN A 86 17.20 -7.85 4.75
CA GLN A 86 16.92 -9.23 5.14
C GLN A 86 15.84 -9.84 4.25
N TYR A 87 15.76 -11.17 4.26
CA TYR A 87 14.71 -11.89 3.54
C TYR A 87 13.44 -11.85 4.37
N VAL A 88 12.36 -11.39 3.74
CA VAL A 88 11.08 -11.17 4.44
C VAL A 88 9.94 -11.81 3.67
N LYS A 89 8.86 -12.05 4.41
CA LYS A 89 7.58 -12.49 3.87
C LYS A 89 6.56 -11.40 4.19
N VAL A 90 5.96 -10.84 3.14
CA VAL A 90 4.99 -9.77 3.29
C VAL A 90 3.63 -10.24 2.85
N THR A 91 2.61 -9.82 3.60
CA THR A 91 1.21 -9.98 3.23
C THR A 91 0.73 -8.66 2.67
N TYR A 92 0.08 -8.70 1.52
CA TYR A 92 -0.34 -7.48 0.83
C TYR A 92 -1.77 -7.59 0.34
N ILE A 93 -2.37 -6.43 0.14
CA ILE A 93 -3.62 -6.30 -0.59
C ILE A 93 -3.35 -5.47 -1.85
N GLU A 94 -4.02 -5.83 -2.93
CA GLU A 94 -3.99 -5.04 -4.16
C GLU A 94 -5.33 -4.33 -4.28
N ARG A 95 -5.29 -3.00 -4.44
CA ARG A 95 -6.49 -2.19 -4.56
C ARG A 95 -6.79 -1.89 -6.02
N TYR A 96 -8.07 -1.67 -6.31
CA TYR A 96 -8.49 -1.26 -7.65
C TYR A 96 -7.83 0.03 -8.07
N ARG A 97 -7.71 0.96 -7.11
CA ARG A 97 -7.20 2.29 -7.40
C ARG A 97 -6.53 2.86 -6.15
N THR A 98 -5.45 3.59 -6.35
CA THR A 98 -4.80 4.31 -5.26
C THR A 98 -4.80 5.80 -5.54
N PHE A 99 -4.65 6.59 -4.49
CA PHE A 99 -4.51 8.04 -4.58
C PHE A 99 -3.11 8.43 -4.12
N PRO A 100 -2.58 9.59 -4.57
CA PRO A 100 -1.21 9.99 -4.24
C PRO A 100 -0.91 10.05 -2.74
N TRP A 101 -1.92 10.33 -1.91
CA TRP A 101 -1.72 10.40 -0.46
C TRP A 101 -1.75 9.04 0.22
N TRP A 102 -2.11 7.96 -0.48
CA TRP A 102 -2.04 6.59 0.05
C TRP A 102 -0.71 5.94 -0.30
N GLY A 103 -0.24 6.10 -1.53
CA GLY A 103 0.99 5.50 -1.99
C GLY A 103 1.13 5.56 -3.50
N ASP A 104 2.32 5.21 -3.97
CA ASP A 104 2.63 5.22 -5.41
C ASP A 104 2.17 3.94 -6.12
N THR A 105 1.91 2.87 -5.38
CA THR A 105 1.53 1.58 -5.94
C THR A 105 0.14 1.19 -5.51
N ASN A 106 -0.45 0.22 -6.19
CA ASN A 106 -1.72 -0.36 -5.80
C ASN A 106 -1.57 -1.49 -4.76
N TYR A 107 -0.33 -1.86 -4.41
CA TYR A 107 -0.03 -2.93 -3.47
C TYR A 107 0.29 -2.33 -2.11
N PHE A 108 -0.47 -2.73 -1.10
CA PHE A 108 -0.32 -2.20 0.26
C PHE A 108 -0.03 -3.33 1.21
N ILE A 109 1.06 -3.21 1.96
CA ILE A 109 1.49 -4.23 2.91
C ILE A 109 0.65 -4.13 4.18
N THR A 110 0.10 -5.26 4.60
CA THR A 110 -0.68 -5.34 5.83
C THR A 110 0.05 -6.08 6.94
N ASP A 111 1.08 -6.86 6.59
CA ASP A 111 1.89 -7.55 7.57
C ASP A 111 3.25 -7.90 6.97
N VAL A 112 4.26 -8.01 7.82
CA VAL A 112 5.61 -8.39 7.42
C VAL A 112 6.23 -9.25 8.51
N ALA A 113 6.93 -10.29 8.10
CA ALA A 113 7.67 -11.17 9.01
C ALA A 113 9.02 -11.51 8.39
N LYS A 114 10.00 -11.76 9.26
CA LYS A 114 11.28 -12.26 8.81
C LYS A 114 11.08 -13.67 8.26
N ASP A 115 11.65 -13.94 7.11
CA ASP A 115 11.57 -15.23 6.46
C ASP A 115 12.97 -15.78 6.22
N LYS A 116 13.04 -17.05 5.93
CA LYS A 116 14.30 -17.72 5.66
C LYS A 116 14.55 -17.74 4.16
N SER A 117 15.68 -17.18 3.75
CA SER A 117 16.05 -17.20 2.34
C SER A 117 16.24 -18.63 1.85
N PRO A 118 15.70 -18.99 0.68
CA PRO A 118 15.95 -20.30 0.09
C PRO A 118 17.42 -20.50 -0.29
N PHE A 119 18.21 -19.44 -0.33
CA PHE A 119 19.63 -19.47 -0.63
C PHE A 119 20.50 -19.45 0.63
N SER A 120 19.87 -19.25 1.79
CA SER A 120 20.55 -19.27 3.09
C SER A 120 20.68 -20.71 3.59
N ARG A 121 21.84 -21.04 4.09
CA ARG A 121 22.10 -22.38 4.65
C ARG A 121 22.23 -22.33 6.17
#